data_99aee39f246100776c39327e751c327c
#
_entry.id   99aee39f246100776c39327e751c327c
#
_cell.length_a   1.000
_cell.length_b   1.000
_cell.length_c   1.000
_cell.angle_alpha   90.00
_cell.angle_beta   90.00
_cell.angle_gamma   90.00
#
_symmetry.space_group_name_H-M   'P 1'
#
loop_
_entity.id
_entity.type
_entity.pdbx_description
1 polymer ?
#
loop_
_entity_poly.entity_id
_entity_poly.type
_entity_poly.pdbx_seq_one_letter_code
_entity_poly.pdbx_strand_id
1 'polypeptide(L)'
;MKRRIYNDLLEWKNNSVNKPLILLGVRQCGKTYIIEKFCKNEYKKWKKVNLFQREDVVNLYKSNINSEEKYKMLKAMINFDFDEEGSILFIDEIQISEELISDLKFFCEEHNNVRIICAGSLLGVKLRRFSKSFPVGKVYLCSMYPMDFEEYLIANNEELLLNSIKECFINNKPMLMLHDKALRYYYNYLLTGGMPECVANLISVNNDYVKYNKNILNDIIESYFDDMKKYIESPSETLKIRRLYDSLPSQLSNASHKFQYSKIIKNAKSRDYELPLDWLISANMVLKVNCVNNLQKPLKGFEDKNTFKLFLSDVGILNNFLNISLNEILNNDIKVYKGVISENFVANQLISNGVPIYYWKSKDEAEVDFIIESDEDGIIPLEVKSSENTQSKSLKLYYSLYKPKYMIRLSTKDFGYNPETKIKSIPLYSAFLIRNIANKNIKKDYFDKLSNMSVKEYYRGWLTPKENSINVDRVTGAYENSIEIAKRMLEMNISIDDISKATKLSIKEIEDLKDEK
;
A
#
# COMPACT_ATOMS: atom_id res chain seq x y z
N MET A 1 -4.61 3.63 13.68
CA MET A 1 -5.00 3.76 12.27
C MET A 1 -5.46 2.41 11.74
N LYS A 2 -6.44 2.40 10.85
CA LYS A 2 -6.91 1.18 10.17
C LYS A 2 -5.94 0.87 9.01
N ARG A 3 -5.68 -0.41 8.77
CA ARG A 3 -4.78 -0.87 7.71
C ARG A 3 -5.43 -2.04 6.97
N ARG A 4 -5.36 -2.05 5.63
CA ARG A 4 -5.93 -3.12 4.80
C ARG A 4 -5.35 -4.49 5.13
N ILE A 5 -4.06 -4.56 5.45
CA ILE A 5 -3.38 -5.79 5.85
C ILE A 5 -4.10 -6.52 7.01
N TYR A 6 -4.91 -5.83 7.81
CA TYR A 6 -5.70 -6.47 8.87
C TYR A 6 -6.70 -7.49 8.31
N ASN A 7 -7.25 -7.25 7.13
CA ASN A 7 -8.14 -8.20 6.45
C ASN A 7 -7.37 -9.45 6.00
N ASP A 8 -6.15 -9.28 5.49
CA ASP A 8 -5.29 -10.40 5.10
C ASP A 8 -4.93 -11.26 6.32
N LEU A 9 -4.72 -10.62 7.49
CA LEU A 9 -4.52 -11.34 8.76
C LEU A 9 -5.78 -12.09 9.21
N LEU A 10 -6.98 -11.54 9.00
CA LEU A 10 -8.24 -12.22 9.27
C LEU A 10 -8.46 -13.40 8.34
N GLU A 11 -8.16 -13.26 7.05
CA GLU A 11 -8.20 -14.37 6.09
C GLU A 11 -7.23 -15.49 6.49
N TRP A 12 -6.00 -15.13 6.88
CA TRP A 12 -5.03 -16.11 7.39
C TRP A 12 -5.54 -16.83 8.65
N LYS A 13 -6.12 -16.09 9.61
CA LYS A 13 -6.70 -16.68 10.83
C LYS A 13 -7.79 -17.71 10.50
N ASN A 14 -8.62 -17.42 9.50
CA ASN A 14 -9.77 -18.25 9.12
C ASN A 14 -9.39 -19.38 8.13
N ASN A 15 -8.14 -19.43 7.68
CA ASN A 15 -7.69 -20.47 6.76
C ASN A 15 -7.63 -21.82 7.48
N SER A 16 -8.13 -22.87 6.82
CA SER A 16 -8.12 -24.25 7.33
C SER A 16 -6.70 -24.83 7.46
N VAL A 17 -5.77 -24.36 6.63
CA VAL A 17 -4.36 -24.77 6.69
C VAL A 17 -3.59 -23.80 7.57
N ASN A 18 -3.25 -24.26 8.77
CA ASN A 18 -2.51 -23.45 9.74
C ASN A 18 -1.01 -23.42 9.41
N LYS A 19 -0.57 -22.37 8.71
CA LYS A 19 0.85 -22.10 8.47
C LYS A 19 1.27 -20.87 9.27
N PRO A 20 2.46 -20.86 9.90
CA PRO A 20 3.00 -19.62 10.47
C PRO A 20 2.98 -18.49 9.45
N LEU A 21 2.60 -17.28 9.87
CA LEU A 21 2.60 -16.10 9.02
C LEU A 21 3.86 -15.27 9.29
N ILE A 22 4.51 -14.82 8.22
CA ILE A 22 5.63 -13.89 8.30
C ILE A 22 5.24 -12.59 7.60
N LEU A 23 5.18 -11.50 8.37
CA LEU A 23 4.87 -10.17 7.86
C LEU A 23 6.16 -9.44 7.47
N LEU A 24 6.35 -9.24 6.17
CA LEU A 24 7.44 -8.48 5.58
C LEU A 24 7.06 -7.01 5.44
N GLY A 25 8.03 -6.14 5.30
CA GLY A 25 7.80 -4.73 4.98
C GLY A 25 8.89 -3.82 5.49
N VAL A 26 8.98 -2.62 4.92
CA VAL A 26 9.96 -1.61 5.31
C VAL A 26 9.88 -1.28 6.80
N ARG A 27 11.00 -0.85 7.38
CA ARG A 27 11.01 -0.40 8.78
C ARG A 27 10.04 0.77 8.99
N GLN A 28 9.43 0.83 10.17
CA GLN A 28 8.49 1.88 10.60
C GLN A 28 7.17 1.96 9.79
N CYS A 29 6.87 1.00 8.90
CA CYS A 29 5.56 0.94 8.24
C CYS A 29 4.40 0.47 9.15
N GLY A 30 4.69 0.13 10.43
CA GLY A 30 3.69 -0.21 11.44
C GLY A 30 3.43 -1.71 11.63
N LYS A 31 4.35 -2.62 11.24
CA LYS A 31 4.20 -4.08 11.39
C LYS A 31 3.88 -4.52 12.81
N THR A 32 4.74 -4.16 13.75
CA THR A 32 4.58 -4.53 15.16
C THR A 32 3.25 -4.04 15.71
N TYR A 33 2.88 -2.78 15.43
CA TYR A 33 1.63 -2.19 15.88
C TYR A 33 0.40 -2.96 15.37
N ILE A 34 0.36 -3.31 14.08
CA ILE A 34 -0.81 -3.98 13.51
C ILE A 34 -0.94 -5.42 13.99
N ILE A 35 0.20 -6.13 14.19
CA ILE A 35 0.20 -7.48 14.75
C ILE A 35 -0.27 -7.47 16.21
N GLU A 36 0.23 -6.56 17.04
CA GLU A 36 -0.20 -6.43 18.44
C GLU A 36 -1.70 -6.12 18.52
N LYS A 37 -2.19 -5.20 17.68
CA LYS A 37 -3.61 -4.90 17.58
C LYS A 37 -4.43 -6.13 17.16
N PHE A 38 -3.95 -6.87 16.18
CA PHE A 38 -4.58 -8.11 15.71
C PHE A 38 -4.61 -9.18 16.80
N CYS A 39 -3.48 -9.44 17.45
CA CYS A 39 -3.40 -10.42 18.54
C CYS A 39 -4.35 -10.06 19.69
N LYS A 40 -4.38 -8.80 20.09
CA LYS A 40 -5.24 -8.30 21.16
C LYS A 40 -6.74 -8.41 20.85
N ASN A 41 -7.12 -8.19 19.59
CA ASN A 41 -8.54 -8.17 19.21
C ASN A 41 -9.08 -9.57 18.88
N GLU A 42 -8.23 -10.45 18.33
CA GLU A 42 -8.66 -11.67 17.68
C GLU A 42 -8.36 -12.94 18.49
N TYR A 43 -7.56 -12.84 19.55
CA TYR A 43 -7.16 -13.98 20.36
C TYR A 43 -7.42 -13.72 21.85
N LYS A 44 -7.76 -14.79 22.58
CA LYS A 44 -8.00 -14.73 24.03
C LYS A 44 -6.71 -14.50 24.82
N LYS A 45 -5.62 -15.13 24.35
CA LYS A 45 -4.29 -15.06 24.94
C LYS A 45 -3.26 -14.86 23.87
N TRP A 46 -2.27 -14.02 24.13
CA TRP A 46 -1.17 -13.81 23.21
C TRP A 46 0.11 -13.41 23.95
N LYS A 47 1.23 -13.75 23.35
CA LYS A 47 2.56 -13.41 23.90
C LYS A 47 3.44 -12.89 22.78
N LYS A 48 4.10 -11.75 23.04
CA LYS A 48 5.15 -11.21 22.17
C LYS A 48 6.52 -11.64 22.67
N VAL A 49 7.34 -12.12 21.78
CA VAL A 49 8.75 -12.43 21.98
C VAL A 49 9.55 -11.59 20.99
N ASN A 50 10.30 -10.59 21.51
CA ASN A 50 11.20 -9.80 20.69
C ASN A 50 12.61 -10.41 20.77
N LEU A 51 13.13 -10.89 19.64
CA LEU A 51 14.41 -11.60 19.62
C LEU A 51 15.62 -10.71 19.90
N PHE A 52 15.53 -9.38 19.78
CA PHE A 52 16.58 -8.47 20.26
C PHE A 52 16.70 -8.46 21.77
N GLN A 53 15.61 -8.71 22.50
CA GLN A 53 15.56 -8.68 23.96
C GLN A 53 15.69 -10.09 24.57
N ARG A 54 15.55 -11.14 23.77
CA ARG A 54 15.48 -12.54 24.19
C ARG A 54 16.61 -13.34 23.54
N GLU A 55 17.86 -12.99 23.91
CA GLU A 55 19.05 -13.73 23.48
C GLU A 55 19.03 -15.19 23.93
N ASP A 56 18.41 -15.48 25.07
CA ASP A 56 18.17 -16.82 25.57
C ASP A 56 17.37 -17.67 24.57
N VAL A 57 16.32 -17.13 23.95
CA VAL A 57 15.55 -17.80 22.91
C VAL A 57 16.38 -18.00 21.63
N VAL A 58 17.17 -17.02 21.25
CA VAL A 58 18.06 -17.13 20.08
C VAL A 58 19.09 -18.26 20.31
N ASN A 59 19.67 -18.34 21.49
CA ASN A 59 20.65 -19.39 21.86
C ASN A 59 20.01 -20.78 21.94
N LEU A 60 18.75 -20.87 22.39
CA LEU A 60 17.99 -22.13 22.34
C LEU A 60 17.93 -22.68 20.90
N TYR A 61 17.60 -21.83 19.92
CA TYR A 61 17.48 -22.28 18.52
C TYR A 61 18.83 -22.57 17.85
N LYS A 62 19.93 -21.97 18.33
CA LYS A 62 21.30 -22.30 17.90
C LYS A 62 21.82 -23.62 18.47
N SER A 63 21.21 -24.13 19.53
CA SER A 63 21.65 -25.38 20.17
C SER A 63 21.36 -26.61 19.28
N ASN A 64 22.11 -27.68 19.50
CA ASN A 64 21.99 -28.93 18.73
C ASN A 64 20.91 -29.90 19.27
N ILE A 65 19.97 -29.43 20.07
CA ILE A 65 18.83 -30.22 20.51
C ILE A 65 17.76 -30.27 19.39
N ASN A 66 16.91 -31.31 19.43
CA ASN A 66 15.88 -31.51 18.41
C ASN A 66 14.75 -30.46 18.51
N SER A 67 13.97 -30.31 17.44
CA SER A 67 12.91 -29.29 17.35
C SER A 67 11.79 -29.48 18.38
N GLU A 68 11.45 -30.73 18.73
CA GLU A 68 10.45 -31.05 19.77
C GLU A 68 10.91 -30.59 21.17
N GLU A 69 12.16 -30.78 21.49
CA GLU A 69 12.72 -30.28 22.76
C GLU A 69 12.80 -28.75 22.79
N LYS A 70 13.24 -28.12 21.69
CA LYS A 70 13.20 -26.65 21.54
C LYS A 70 11.81 -26.08 21.76
N TYR A 71 10.81 -26.74 21.19
CA TYR A 71 9.41 -26.39 21.35
C TYR A 71 8.97 -26.38 22.83
N LYS A 72 9.24 -27.47 23.56
CA LYS A 72 8.92 -27.59 25.00
C LYS A 72 9.67 -26.55 25.82
N MET A 73 10.96 -26.36 25.53
CA MET A 73 11.79 -25.36 26.23
C MET A 73 11.31 -23.94 25.94
N LEU A 74 10.91 -23.62 24.70
CA LEU A 74 10.38 -22.30 24.37
C LEU A 74 9.15 -21.97 25.22
N LYS A 75 8.18 -22.91 25.35
CA LYS A 75 6.98 -22.72 26.19
C LYS A 75 7.38 -22.38 27.65
N ALA A 76 8.32 -23.13 28.21
CA ALA A 76 8.78 -22.91 29.57
C ALA A 76 9.53 -21.56 29.72
N MET A 77 10.43 -21.22 28.78
CA MET A 77 11.24 -20.00 28.82
C MET A 77 10.41 -18.72 28.69
N ILE A 78 9.36 -18.74 27.90
CA ILE A 78 8.47 -17.58 27.74
C ILE A 78 7.30 -17.58 28.73
N ASN A 79 7.13 -18.66 29.51
CA ASN A 79 6.02 -18.89 30.43
C ASN A 79 4.66 -18.64 29.74
N PHE A 80 4.44 -19.33 28.61
CA PHE A 80 3.23 -19.18 27.82
C PHE A 80 2.90 -20.45 27.05
N ASP A 81 1.70 -20.99 27.29
CA ASP A 81 1.18 -22.14 26.57
C ASP A 81 0.45 -21.68 25.30
N PHE A 82 1.16 -21.72 24.18
CA PHE A 82 0.64 -21.35 22.89
C PHE A 82 -0.10 -22.48 22.16
N ASP A 83 -0.22 -23.68 22.77
CA ASP A 83 -1.09 -24.78 22.27
C ASP A 83 -2.54 -24.58 22.70
N GLU A 84 -2.76 -23.76 23.72
CA GLU A 84 -4.11 -23.50 24.23
C GLU A 84 -4.98 -22.88 23.15
N GLU A 85 -6.20 -23.37 23.00
CA GLU A 85 -7.13 -22.87 21.99
C GLU A 85 -7.44 -21.38 22.19
N GLY A 86 -7.33 -20.63 21.09
CA GLY A 86 -7.49 -19.18 21.11
C GLY A 86 -6.22 -18.43 21.54
N SER A 87 -5.07 -19.11 21.57
CA SER A 87 -3.76 -18.50 21.81
C SER A 87 -3.00 -18.21 20.52
N ILE A 88 -2.13 -17.19 20.54
CA ILE A 88 -1.18 -16.87 19.45
C ILE A 88 0.17 -16.44 20.00
N LEU A 89 1.23 -16.91 19.37
CA LEU A 89 2.60 -16.47 19.62
C LEU A 89 3.01 -15.44 18.56
N PHE A 90 3.42 -14.24 18.99
CA PHE A 90 4.01 -13.22 18.14
C PHE A 90 5.52 -13.17 18.34
N ILE A 91 6.29 -13.47 17.28
CA ILE A 91 7.75 -13.38 17.26
C ILE A 91 8.15 -12.15 16.47
N ASP A 92 8.67 -11.15 17.17
CA ASP A 92 9.13 -9.89 16.58
C ASP A 92 10.66 -9.96 16.32
N GLU A 93 11.12 -9.31 15.23
CA GLU A 93 12.50 -9.30 14.75
C GLU A 93 13.04 -10.71 14.42
N ILE A 94 12.18 -11.54 13.78
CA ILE A 94 12.49 -12.95 13.49
C ILE A 94 13.76 -13.15 12.67
N GLN A 95 14.20 -12.14 11.89
CA GLN A 95 15.43 -12.19 11.09
C GLN A 95 16.70 -12.38 11.92
N ILE A 96 16.66 -12.25 13.25
CA ILE A 96 17.80 -12.47 14.12
C ILE A 96 18.22 -13.94 14.15
N SER A 97 17.24 -14.88 14.08
CA SER A 97 17.51 -16.31 14.12
C SER A 97 17.08 -17.04 12.84
N GLU A 98 18.06 -17.45 12.04
CA GLU A 98 17.82 -18.29 10.86
C GLU A 98 17.33 -19.69 11.24
N GLU A 99 17.80 -20.20 12.38
CA GLU A 99 17.41 -21.50 12.92
C GLU A 99 15.91 -21.50 13.27
N LEU A 100 15.42 -20.46 13.93
CA LEU A 100 14.01 -20.34 14.27
C LEU A 100 13.14 -20.21 13.02
N ILE A 101 13.59 -19.45 12.01
CA ILE A 101 12.89 -19.36 10.73
C ILE A 101 12.81 -20.74 10.07
N SER A 102 13.89 -21.53 10.07
CA SER A 102 13.87 -22.90 9.55
C SER A 102 12.93 -23.81 10.32
N ASP A 103 12.88 -23.66 11.65
CA ASP A 103 12.03 -24.46 12.54
C ASP A 103 10.53 -24.08 12.43
N LEU A 104 10.16 -22.98 11.76
CA LEU A 104 8.75 -22.72 11.44
C LEU A 104 8.11 -23.83 10.61
N LYS A 105 8.92 -24.62 9.88
CA LYS A 105 8.46 -25.84 9.19
C LYS A 105 7.92 -26.86 10.18
N PHE A 106 8.65 -27.10 11.26
CA PHE A 106 8.28 -28.04 12.32
C PHE A 106 6.93 -27.66 12.95
N PHE A 107 6.71 -26.36 13.26
CA PHE A 107 5.43 -25.90 13.77
C PHE A 107 4.28 -26.16 12.78
N CYS A 108 4.52 -26.01 11.48
CA CYS A 108 3.49 -26.25 10.46
C CYS A 108 3.17 -27.75 10.30
N GLU A 109 4.15 -28.64 10.45
CA GLU A 109 4.01 -30.07 10.16
C GLU A 109 3.56 -30.87 11.38
N GLU A 110 4.13 -30.60 12.55
CA GLU A 110 3.94 -31.40 13.76
C GLU A 110 2.98 -30.74 14.77
N HIS A 111 2.87 -29.41 14.76
CA HIS A 111 2.05 -28.63 15.69
C HIS A 111 1.09 -27.69 14.96
N ASN A 112 0.26 -28.27 14.09
CA ASN A 112 -0.65 -27.52 13.22
C ASN A 112 -1.81 -26.80 13.95
N ASN A 113 -1.98 -27.03 15.25
CA ASN A 113 -2.91 -26.29 16.12
C ASN A 113 -2.33 -24.95 16.60
N VAL A 114 -1.02 -24.77 16.55
CA VAL A 114 -0.33 -23.58 17.05
C VAL A 114 -0.42 -22.43 16.07
N ARG A 115 -0.85 -21.27 16.54
CA ARG A 115 -0.87 -20.04 15.76
C ARG A 115 0.38 -19.20 16.03
N ILE A 116 1.17 -18.97 14.98
CA ILE A 116 2.39 -18.15 15.05
C ILE A 116 2.34 -17.06 13.99
N ILE A 117 2.61 -15.83 14.42
CA ILE A 117 2.82 -14.69 13.54
C ILE A 117 4.19 -14.09 13.82
N CYS A 118 4.93 -13.79 12.76
CA CYS A 118 6.28 -13.26 12.85
C CYS A 118 6.38 -11.93 12.13
N ALA A 119 7.23 -11.02 12.62
CA ALA A 119 7.59 -9.79 11.93
C ALA A 119 9.11 -9.63 11.85
N GLY A 120 9.55 -8.99 10.76
CA GLY A 120 10.94 -8.62 10.60
C GLY A 120 11.12 -7.53 9.55
N SER A 121 11.93 -6.52 9.86
CA SER A 121 12.12 -5.35 8.97
C SER A 121 13.03 -5.64 7.77
N LEU A 122 14.04 -6.49 7.94
CA LEU A 122 15.02 -6.85 6.91
C LEU A 122 15.00 -8.34 6.54
N LEU A 123 13.89 -8.98 6.84
CA LEU A 123 13.75 -10.40 6.58
C LEU A 123 13.88 -10.74 5.09
N GLY A 124 13.34 -9.92 4.19
CA GLY A 124 13.50 -10.11 2.74
C GLY A 124 14.96 -10.16 2.28
N VAL A 125 15.84 -9.37 2.92
CA VAL A 125 17.29 -9.40 2.67
C VAL A 125 17.90 -10.71 3.15
N LYS A 126 17.55 -11.12 4.37
CA LYS A 126 18.05 -12.38 4.95
C LYS A 126 17.56 -13.58 4.14
N LEU A 127 16.31 -13.61 3.70
CA LEU A 127 15.76 -14.73 2.92
C LEU A 127 16.54 -15.01 1.63
N ARG A 128 17.13 -14.00 0.99
CA ARG A 128 17.97 -14.18 -0.21
C ARG A 128 19.40 -14.65 0.11
N ARG A 129 19.89 -14.36 1.32
CA ARG A 129 21.24 -14.74 1.79
C ARG A 129 21.19 -15.90 2.80
N PHE A 130 20.07 -16.58 2.89
CA PHE A 130 19.80 -17.61 3.91
C PHE A 130 20.76 -18.78 3.77
N SER A 131 21.52 -19.06 4.82
CA SER A 131 22.47 -20.17 4.88
C SER A 131 21.79 -21.50 5.21
N LYS A 132 20.62 -21.47 5.83
CA LYS A 132 19.78 -22.62 6.21
C LYS A 132 18.66 -22.84 5.20
N SER A 133 17.92 -23.95 5.32
CA SER A 133 16.76 -24.21 4.46
C SER A 133 15.57 -23.32 4.85
N PHE A 134 15.15 -22.41 3.95
CA PHE A 134 13.92 -21.67 4.16
C PHE A 134 12.69 -22.59 4.04
N PRO A 135 11.68 -22.49 4.92
CA PRO A 135 10.50 -23.37 4.95
C PRO A 135 9.51 -23.05 3.81
N VAL A 136 9.95 -23.27 2.55
CA VAL A 136 9.13 -23.03 1.35
C VAL A 136 7.82 -23.82 1.42
N GLY A 137 6.69 -23.12 1.19
CA GLY A 137 5.37 -23.75 1.22
C GLY A 137 4.83 -24.08 2.62
N LYS A 138 5.63 -23.89 3.69
CA LYS A 138 5.26 -24.16 5.09
C LYS A 138 4.98 -22.90 5.91
N VAL A 139 5.19 -21.73 5.31
CA VAL A 139 4.88 -20.42 5.90
C VAL A 139 4.05 -19.59 4.93
N TYR A 140 3.28 -18.66 5.48
CA TYR A 140 2.56 -17.63 4.74
C TYR A 140 3.40 -16.37 4.72
N LEU A 141 3.73 -15.85 3.52
CA LEU A 141 4.44 -14.59 3.37
C LEU A 141 3.45 -13.49 3.02
N CYS A 142 3.41 -12.44 3.82
CA CYS A 142 2.57 -11.28 3.60
C CYS A 142 3.44 -10.01 3.60
N SER A 143 3.16 -9.07 2.72
CA SER A 143 3.94 -7.83 2.60
C SER A 143 3.11 -6.62 3.03
N MET A 144 3.68 -5.82 3.92
CA MET A 144 3.10 -4.56 4.38
C MET A 144 3.90 -3.39 3.80
N TYR A 145 3.21 -2.51 3.13
CA TYR A 145 3.75 -1.28 2.57
C TYR A 145 3.43 -0.07 3.45
N PRO A 146 4.04 1.11 3.23
CA PRO A 146 3.50 2.36 3.75
C PRO A 146 2.01 2.50 3.42
N MET A 147 1.28 3.34 4.14
CA MET A 147 -0.16 3.53 3.91
C MET A 147 -0.40 3.99 2.48
N ASP A 148 -1.33 3.35 1.77
CA ASP A 148 -1.80 3.86 0.49
C ASP A 148 -2.76 5.04 0.67
N PHE A 149 -3.22 5.64 -0.43
CA PHE A 149 -4.08 6.81 -0.35
C PHE A 149 -5.48 6.49 0.22
N GLU A 150 -5.98 5.27 0.02
CA GLU A 150 -7.21 4.79 0.67
C GLU A 150 -7.06 4.77 2.19
N GLU A 151 -6.01 4.15 2.70
CA GLU A 151 -5.71 4.09 4.13
C GLU A 151 -5.45 5.48 4.72
N TYR A 152 -4.83 6.38 3.95
CA TYR A 152 -4.60 7.77 4.33
C TYR A 152 -5.92 8.56 4.50
N LEU A 153 -6.86 8.42 3.57
CA LEU A 153 -8.19 9.05 3.69
C LEU A 153 -8.96 8.50 4.90
N ILE A 154 -8.93 7.19 5.12
CA ILE A 154 -9.54 6.57 6.30
C ILE A 154 -8.90 7.10 7.59
N ALA A 155 -7.59 7.26 7.64
CA ALA A 155 -6.89 7.81 8.80
C ALA A 155 -7.29 9.27 9.09
N ASN A 156 -7.68 10.02 8.05
CA ASN A 156 -8.18 11.39 8.14
C ASN A 156 -9.70 11.48 8.41
N ASN A 157 -10.39 10.36 8.65
CA ASN A 157 -11.84 10.26 8.81
C ASN A 157 -12.63 10.78 7.58
N GLU A 158 -12.06 10.58 6.37
CA GLU A 158 -12.65 11.01 5.09
C GLU A 158 -13.30 9.84 4.34
N GLU A 159 -14.00 8.95 5.07
CA GLU A 159 -14.67 7.79 4.47
C GLU A 159 -15.77 8.19 3.47
N LEU A 160 -16.47 9.30 3.69
CA LEU A 160 -17.49 9.80 2.74
C LEU A 160 -16.85 10.24 1.42
N LEU A 161 -15.73 10.98 1.49
CA LEU A 161 -14.97 11.35 0.29
C LEU A 161 -14.45 10.10 -0.44
N LEU A 162 -13.93 9.13 0.30
CA LEU A 162 -13.46 7.87 -0.24
C LEU A 162 -14.57 7.09 -0.97
N ASN A 163 -15.77 7.02 -0.39
CA ASN A 163 -16.91 6.36 -1.01
C ASN A 163 -17.34 7.07 -2.30
N SER A 164 -17.37 8.41 -2.31
CA SER A 164 -17.63 9.19 -3.52
C SER A 164 -16.59 8.93 -4.61
N ILE A 165 -15.30 8.85 -4.26
CA ILE A 165 -14.22 8.50 -5.20
C ILE A 165 -14.46 7.11 -5.81
N LYS A 166 -14.82 6.12 -4.98
CA LYS A 166 -15.11 4.74 -5.43
C LYS A 166 -16.30 4.69 -6.37
N GLU A 167 -17.38 5.36 -6.01
CA GLU A 167 -18.59 5.44 -6.84
C GLU A 167 -18.30 6.10 -8.20
N CYS A 168 -17.63 7.24 -8.22
CA CYS A 168 -17.27 7.94 -9.44
C CYS A 168 -16.33 7.12 -10.33
N PHE A 169 -15.40 6.36 -9.74
CA PHE A 169 -14.52 5.45 -10.46
C PHE A 169 -15.30 4.34 -11.18
N ILE A 170 -16.27 3.71 -10.49
CA ILE A 170 -17.09 2.61 -11.04
C ILE A 170 -17.98 3.14 -12.16
N ASN A 171 -18.69 4.23 -11.89
CA ASN A 171 -19.68 4.78 -12.81
C ASN A 171 -19.04 5.66 -13.88
N ASN A 172 -17.73 5.89 -13.82
CA ASN A 172 -16.98 6.80 -14.69
C ASN A 172 -17.62 8.21 -14.75
N LYS A 173 -18.07 8.71 -13.59
CA LYS A 173 -18.70 10.03 -13.43
C LYS A 173 -17.74 11.01 -12.77
N PRO A 174 -17.78 12.30 -13.10
CA PRO A 174 -16.91 13.29 -12.47
C PRO A 174 -17.30 13.53 -11.00
N MET A 175 -16.29 13.83 -10.17
CA MET A 175 -16.42 14.18 -8.75
C MET A 175 -16.97 15.60 -8.51
N LEU A 176 -16.89 16.45 -9.52
CA LEU A 176 -17.31 17.86 -9.46
C LEU A 176 -16.68 18.60 -8.28
N MET A 177 -17.49 19.22 -7.40
CA MET A 177 -17.00 20.02 -6.27
C MET A 177 -16.12 19.23 -5.26
N LEU A 178 -16.28 17.90 -5.19
CA LEU A 178 -15.45 17.05 -4.32
C LEU A 178 -14.05 16.80 -4.90
N HIS A 179 -13.85 17.06 -6.19
CA HIS A 179 -12.56 16.86 -6.86
C HIS A 179 -11.45 17.71 -6.21
N ASP A 180 -11.70 18.99 -5.97
CA ASP A 180 -10.73 19.88 -5.33
C ASP A 180 -10.40 19.47 -3.90
N LYS A 181 -11.39 18.95 -3.16
CA LYS A 181 -11.17 18.40 -1.82
C LYS A 181 -10.25 17.16 -1.89
N ALA A 182 -10.48 16.25 -2.83
CA ALA A 182 -9.65 15.08 -3.04
C ALA A 182 -8.22 15.44 -3.46
N LEU A 183 -8.06 16.45 -4.34
CA LEU A 183 -6.75 16.95 -4.75
C LEU A 183 -5.96 17.56 -3.58
N ARG A 184 -6.60 18.27 -2.65
CA ARG A 184 -5.91 18.78 -1.45
C ARG A 184 -5.34 17.65 -0.59
N TYR A 185 -6.10 16.59 -0.34
CA TYR A 185 -5.59 15.40 0.36
C TYR A 185 -4.46 14.72 -0.41
N TYR A 186 -4.57 14.65 -1.73
CA TYR A 186 -3.52 14.11 -2.59
C TYR A 186 -2.21 14.90 -2.47
N TYR A 187 -2.25 16.22 -2.52
CA TYR A 187 -1.05 17.05 -2.37
C TYR A 187 -0.44 16.93 -0.96
N ASN A 188 -1.25 16.86 0.08
CA ASN A 188 -0.76 16.59 1.43
C ASN A 188 -0.07 15.22 1.52
N TYR A 189 -0.66 14.21 0.91
CA TYR A 189 -0.07 12.87 0.87
C TYR A 189 1.25 12.84 0.09
N LEU A 190 1.38 13.57 -1.01
CA LEU A 190 2.65 13.66 -1.74
C LEU A 190 3.80 14.16 -0.85
N LEU A 191 3.49 15.03 0.11
CA LEU A 191 4.49 15.63 1.01
C LEU A 191 4.85 14.72 2.19
N THR A 192 3.85 14.09 2.80
CA THR A 192 4.04 13.26 3.99
C THR A 192 4.33 11.80 3.67
N GLY A 193 3.90 11.33 2.49
CA GLY A 193 3.87 9.92 2.16
C GLY A 193 2.86 9.15 3.00
N GLY A 194 3.05 7.83 3.01
CA GLY A 194 2.21 6.87 3.75
C GLY A 194 2.89 6.31 5.00
N MET A 195 4.01 6.87 5.47
CA MET A 195 4.62 6.41 6.72
C MET A 195 3.71 6.75 7.90
N PRO A 196 3.29 5.75 8.74
CA PRO A 196 2.23 5.98 9.75
C PRO A 196 2.53 7.10 10.73
N GLU A 197 3.80 7.29 11.12
CA GLU A 197 4.20 8.36 12.03
C GLU A 197 4.04 9.74 11.39
N CYS A 198 4.41 9.87 10.11
CA CYS A 198 4.23 11.11 9.34
C CYS A 198 2.75 11.46 9.20
N VAL A 199 1.92 10.48 8.84
CA VAL A 199 0.47 10.65 8.72
C VAL A 199 -0.15 11.03 10.07
N ALA A 200 0.25 10.35 11.16
CA ALA A 200 -0.23 10.67 12.50
C ALA A 200 0.12 12.09 12.94
N ASN A 201 1.35 12.52 12.66
CA ASN A 201 1.79 13.88 13.00
C ASN A 201 1.01 14.93 12.22
N LEU A 202 0.81 14.75 10.90
CA LEU A 202 0.02 15.71 10.11
C LEU A 202 -1.42 15.81 10.59
N ILE A 203 -2.07 14.68 10.93
CA ILE A 203 -3.42 14.65 11.49
C ILE A 203 -3.46 15.37 12.84
N SER A 204 -2.47 15.18 13.70
CA SER A 204 -2.42 15.82 15.03
C SER A 204 -2.36 17.34 14.98
N VAL A 205 -1.86 17.90 13.87
CA VAL A 205 -1.83 19.35 13.62
C VAL A 205 -2.95 19.82 12.67
N ASN A 206 -4.06 19.04 12.58
CA ASN A 206 -5.23 19.33 11.75
C ASN A 206 -4.91 19.54 10.25
N ASN A 207 -3.99 18.76 9.72
CA ASN A 207 -3.50 18.87 8.34
C ASN A 207 -2.86 20.24 8.01
N ASP A 208 -2.41 20.96 9.02
CA ASP A 208 -1.63 22.19 8.86
C ASP A 208 -0.17 21.83 8.57
N TYR A 209 0.20 21.91 7.31
CA TYR A 209 1.54 21.55 6.85
C TYR A 209 2.65 22.47 7.40
N VAL A 210 2.32 23.69 7.79
CA VAL A 210 3.28 24.61 8.41
C VAL A 210 3.73 24.11 9.78
N LYS A 211 2.84 23.43 10.49
CA LYS A 211 3.09 22.82 11.81
C LYS A 211 3.58 21.38 11.71
N TYR A 212 3.57 20.78 10.53
CA TYR A 212 4.04 19.40 10.32
C TYR A 212 5.54 19.29 10.59
N ASN A 213 5.92 18.30 11.38
CA ASN A 213 7.34 18.04 11.69
C ASN A 213 8.03 17.26 10.56
N LYS A 214 8.71 17.97 9.67
CA LYS A 214 9.45 17.38 8.54
C LYS A 214 10.61 16.47 8.97
N ASN A 215 11.14 16.63 10.19
CA ASN A 215 12.28 15.85 10.66
C ASN A 215 11.94 14.36 10.84
N ILE A 216 10.66 14.01 11.01
CA ILE A 216 10.22 12.61 11.11
C ILE A 216 10.69 11.79 9.90
N LEU A 217 10.57 12.31 8.69
CA LEU A 217 11.06 11.63 7.48
C LEU A 217 12.59 11.47 7.46
N ASN A 218 13.32 12.48 7.93
CA ASN A 218 14.78 12.39 8.07
C ASN A 218 15.17 11.29 9.07
N ASP A 219 14.50 11.24 10.22
CA ASP A 219 14.75 10.23 11.25
C ASP A 219 14.46 8.82 10.75
N ILE A 220 13.39 8.66 9.95
CA ILE A 220 13.05 7.40 9.28
C ILE A 220 14.18 6.99 8.32
N ILE A 221 14.64 7.88 7.46
CA ILE A 221 15.70 7.61 6.49
C ILE A 221 17.02 7.25 7.21
N GLU A 222 17.43 8.02 8.23
CA GLU A 222 18.64 7.70 8.99
C GLU A 222 18.50 6.35 9.72
N SER A 223 17.32 6.01 10.24
CA SER A 223 17.08 4.69 10.84
C SER A 223 17.28 3.53 9.86
N TYR A 224 17.01 3.73 8.57
CA TYR A 224 17.29 2.73 7.53
C TYR A 224 18.80 2.49 7.38
N PHE A 225 19.60 3.57 7.39
CA PHE A 225 21.05 3.46 7.27
C PHE A 225 21.70 2.87 8.52
N ASP A 226 21.18 3.16 9.71
CA ASP A 226 21.67 2.55 10.94
C ASP A 226 21.38 1.05 10.99
N ASP A 227 20.24 0.60 10.47
CA ASP A 227 19.97 -0.82 10.35
C ASP A 227 20.88 -1.50 9.32
N MET A 228 21.22 -0.84 8.23
CA MET A 228 22.18 -1.39 7.25
C MET A 228 23.50 -1.76 7.93
N LYS A 229 24.02 -0.90 8.79
CA LYS A 229 25.27 -1.13 9.53
C LYS A 229 25.23 -2.37 10.43
N LYS A 230 24.04 -2.72 10.95
CA LYS A 230 23.87 -3.90 11.83
C LYS A 230 23.90 -5.24 11.08
N TYR A 231 23.49 -5.23 9.80
CA TYR A 231 23.30 -6.46 9.01
C TYR A 231 24.28 -6.63 7.87
N ILE A 232 25.14 -5.64 7.63
CA ILE A 232 26.16 -5.65 6.60
C ILE A 232 27.52 -5.50 7.27
N GLU A 233 28.28 -6.58 7.25
CA GLU A 233 29.61 -6.62 7.87
C GLU A 233 30.62 -5.70 7.17
N SER A 234 30.47 -5.51 5.85
CA SER A 234 31.38 -4.70 5.05
C SER A 234 30.97 -3.22 4.99
N PRO A 235 31.77 -2.30 5.59
CA PRO A 235 31.52 -0.86 5.47
C PRO A 235 31.46 -0.37 4.00
N SER A 236 32.21 -1.01 3.09
CA SER A 236 32.20 -0.66 1.67
C SER A 236 30.89 -1.02 0.98
N GLU A 237 30.24 -2.14 1.36
CA GLU A 237 28.91 -2.50 0.86
C GLU A 237 27.84 -1.54 1.39
N THR A 238 27.87 -1.22 2.68
CA THR A 238 26.97 -0.21 3.26
C THR A 238 27.06 1.12 2.52
N LEU A 239 28.28 1.57 2.22
CA LEU A 239 28.49 2.81 1.46
C LEU A 239 27.94 2.73 0.03
N LYS A 240 28.06 1.58 -0.64
CA LYS A 240 27.51 1.38 -2.00
C LYS A 240 25.98 1.43 -1.98
N ILE A 241 25.33 0.78 -0.99
CA ILE A 241 23.88 0.80 -0.84
C ILE A 241 23.39 2.24 -0.61
N ARG A 242 24.03 2.99 0.30
CA ARG A 242 23.71 4.39 0.54
C ARG A 242 23.84 5.24 -0.71
N ARG A 243 24.97 5.17 -1.42
CA ARG A 243 25.19 5.90 -2.68
C ARG A 243 24.14 5.58 -3.75
N LEU A 244 23.78 4.30 -3.87
CA LEU A 244 22.71 3.90 -4.79
C LEU A 244 21.39 4.54 -4.39
N TYR A 245 21.00 4.45 -3.11
CA TYR A 245 19.74 5.01 -2.59
C TYR A 245 19.69 6.53 -2.77
N ASP A 246 20.76 7.24 -2.41
CA ASP A 246 20.89 8.69 -2.55
C ASP A 246 20.85 9.16 -4.03
N SER A 247 21.22 8.28 -4.97
CA SER A 247 21.19 8.60 -6.40
C SER A 247 19.80 8.55 -7.03
N LEU A 248 18.84 7.87 -6.39
CA LEU A 248 17.52 7.59 -7.00
C LEU A 248 16.75 8.84 -7.42
N PRO A 249 16.65 9.91 -6.58
CA PRO A 249 15.92 11.11 -6.99
C PRO A 249 16.47 11.76 -8.27
N SER A 250 17.80 11.83 -8.39
CA SER A 250 18.44 12.37 -9.59
C SER A 250 18.28 11.48 -10.82
N GLN A 251 18.21 10.16 -10.63
CA GLN A 251 17.99 9.22 -11.73
C GLN A 251 16.55 9.26 -12.23
N LEU A 252 15.58 9.38 -11.35
CA LEU A 252 14.17 9.54 -11.68
C LEU A 252 13.89 10.85 -12.43
N SER A 253 14.69 11.90 -12.19
CA SER A 253 14.55 13.22 -12.86
C SER A 253 15.05 13.24 -14.30
N ASN A 254 15.66 12.15 -14.78
CA ASN A 254 16.14 12.08 -16.16
C ASN A 254 15.01 11.74 -17.13
N ALA A 255 15.10 12.27 -18.35
CA ALA A 255 14.09 12.08 -19.38
C ALA A 255 13.76 10.61 -19.72
N SER A 256 14.71 9.68 -19.53
CA SER A 256 14.48 8.26 -19.81
C SER A 256 13.97 7.46 -18.61
N HIS A 257 13.98 8.03 -17.39
CA HIS A 257 13.65 7.38 -16.10
C HIS A 257 14.27 5.97 -15.90
N LYS A 258 15.03 5.49 -16.89
CA LYS A 258 15.74 4.20 -16.84
C LYS A 258 16.89 4.30 -15.86
N PHE A 259 17.00 3.30 -14.97
CA PHE A 259 18.10 3.21 -14.02
C PHE A 259 19.46 3.01 -14.75
N GLN A 260 20.46 3.78 -14.34
CA GLN A 260 21.82 3.76 -14.92
C GLN A 260 22.87 3.69 -13.81
N TYR A 261 23.63 2.60 -13.76
CA TYR A 261 24.70 2.42 -12.77
C TYR A 261 25.76 3.52 -12.82
N SER A 262 26.11 3.99 -14.02
CA SER A 262 27.09 5.07 -14.22
C SER A 262 26.70 6.42 -13.58
N LYS A 263 25.43 6.60 -13.20
CA LYS A 263 24.95 7.80 -12.51
C LYS A 263 25.07 7.70 -10.99
N ILE A 264 25.35 6.55 -10.42
CA ILE A 264 25.67 6.42 -9.01
C ILE A 264 27.05 7.03 -8.74
N ILE A 265 28.02 6.61 -9.55
CA ILE A 265 29.39 7.09 -9.56
C ILE A 265 29.99 6.85 -10.95
N LYS A 266 30.88 7.72 -11.39
CA LYS A 266 31.57 7.57 -12.67
C LYS A 266 32.21 6.17 -12.80
N ASN A 267 31.97 5.48 -13.92
CA ASN A 267 32.45 4.12 -14.24
C ASN A 267 31.84 2.99 -13.38
N ALA A 268 30.78 3.22 -12.61
CA ALA A 268 30.08 2.14 -11.90
C ALA A 268 29.51 1.12 -12.91
N LYS A 269 29.70 -0.17 -12.60
CA LYS A 269 29.21 -1.30 -13.40
C LYS A 269 28.11 -2.04 -12.65
N SER A 270 27.23 -2.73 -13.37
CA SER A 270 26.16 -3.54 -12.77
C SER A 270 26.68 -4.53 -11.73
N ARG A 271 27.77 -5.26 -12.04
CA ARG A 271 28.40 -6.24 -11.13
C ARG A 271 28.79 -5.67 -9.75
N ASP A 272 29.07 -4.36 -9.69
CA ASP A 272 29.54 -3.71 -8.45
C ASP A 272 28.36 -3.28 -7.55
N TYR A 273 27.15 -3.19 -8.11
CA TYR A 273 25.95 -2.67 -7.47
C TYR A 273 24.73 -3.61 -7.52
N GLU A 274 24.88 -4.82 -8.07
CA GLU A 274 23.80 -5.81 -8.13
C GLU A 274 23.37 -6.24 -6.72
N LEU A 275 24.31 -6.62 -5.85
CA LEU A 275 24.01 -6.96 -4.45
C LEU A 275 23.45 -5.78 -3.65
N PRO A 276 24.00 -4.55 -3.71
CA PRO A 276 23.39 -3.35 -3.14
C PRO A 276 21.96 -3.11 -3.62
N LEU A 277 21.68 -3.26 -4.91
CA LEU A 277 20.34 -3.10 -5.46
C LEU A 277 19.37 -4.18 -4.95
N ASP A 278 19.79 -5.42 -4.97
CA ASP A 278 19.00 -6.54 -4.44
C ASP A 278 18.70 -6.38 -2.95
N TRP A 279 19.64 -5.79 -2.21
CA TRP A 279 19.43 -5.47 -0.82
C TRP A 279 18.28 -4.47 -0.63
N LEU A 280 18.30 -3.34 -1.36
CA LEU A 280 17.28 -2.30 -1.29
C LEU A 280 15.90 -2.82 -1.69
N ILE A 281 15.82 -3.62 -2.75
CA ILE A 281 14.57 -4.25 -3.21
C ILE A 281 14.04 -5.21 -2.15
N SER A 282 14.92 -6.05 -1.59
CA SER A 282 14.56 -7.06 -0.59
C SER A 282 14.15 -6.44 0.75
N ALA A 283 14.71 -5.27 1.09
CA ALA A 283 14.31 -4.45 2.23
C ALA A 283 12.97 -3.71 2.02
N ASN A 284 12.37 -3.82 0.83
CA ASN A 284 11.21 -3.05 0.40
C ASN A 284 11.42 -1.52 0.46
N MET A 285 12.66 -1.05 0.36
CA MET A 285 12.97 0.39 0.32
C MET A 285 12.83 0.95 -1.09
N VAL A 286 12.95 0.08 -2.10
CA VAL A 286 12.91 0.41 -3.51
C VAL A 286 11.99 -0.57 -4.24
N LEU A 287 11.19 -0.04 -5.15
CA LEU A 287 10.30 -0.79 -6.03
C LEU A 287 10.93 -0.87 -7.43
N LYS A 288 11.14 -2.08 -7.94
CA LYS A 288 11.70 -2.31 -9.27
C LYS A 288 10.57 -2.58 -10.26
N VAL A 289 10.55 -1.85 -11.38
CA VAL A 289 9.59 -2.00 -12.47
C VAL A 289 10.37 -2.35 -13.74
N ASN A 290 10.17 -3.56 -14.26
CA ASN A 290 10.88 -4.06 -15.42
C ASN A 290 10.23 -3.57 -16.73
N CYS A 291 11.05 -3.38 -17.77
CA CYS A 291 10.57 -3.16 -19.12
C CYS A 291 9.99 -4.44 -19.70
N VAL A 292 8.97 -4.33 -20.55
CA VAL A 292 8.45 -5.45 -21.35
C VAL A 292 8.61 -5.13 -22.82
N ASN A 293 9.25 -6.05 -23.55
CA ASN A 293 9.54 -5.88 -24.97
C ASN A 293 8.45 -6.49 -25.87
N ASN A 294 7.67 -7.44 -25.32
CA ASN A 294 6.57 -8.08 -26.03
C ASN A 294 5.30 -8.00 -25.16
N LEU A 295 4.21 -7.57 -25.75
CA LEU A 295 2.93 -7.37 -25.08
C LEU A 295 2.02 -8.57 -25.29
N GLN A 296 2.43 -9.70 -24.71
CA GLN A 296 1.65 -10.95 -24.64
C GLN A 296 1.50 -11.36 -23.17
N LYS A 297 0.36 -11.94 -22.83
CA LYS A 297 0.15 -12.51 -21.50
C LYS A 297 0.81 -13.88 -21.36
N PRO A 298 1.41 -14.19 -20.22
CA PRO A 298 1.65 -13.31 -19.07
C PRO A 298 2.86 -12.39 -19.30
N LEU A 299 2.73 -11.10 -19.02
CA LEU A 299 3.80 -10.10 -19.20
C LEU A 299 5.10 -10.46 -18.47
N LYS A 300 4.98 -11.15 -17.34
CA LYS A 300 6.13 -11.64 -16.56
C LYS A 300 7.12 -12.50 -17.39
N GLY A 301 6.62 -13.21 -18.39
CA GLY A 301 7.45 -14.01 -19.30
C GLY A 301 8.27 -13.20 -20.28
N PHE A 302 7.96 -11.92 -20.45
CA PHE A 302 8.58 -11.02 -21.44
C PHE A 302 9.34 -9.86 -20.80
N GLU A 303 9.65 -9.96 -19.49
CA GLU A 303 10.46 -8.99 -18.77
C GLU A 303 11.89 -8.90 -19.31
N ASP A 304 12.34 -7.69 -19.62
CA ASP A 304 13.76 -7.38 -19.77
C ASP A 304 14.37 -7.06 -18.41
N LYS A 305 15.07 -8.02 -17.84
CA LYS A 305 15.70 -7.89 -16.51
C LYS A 305 16.81 -6.84 -16.45
N ASN A 306 17.37 -6.45 -17.60
CA ASN A 306 18.47 -5.48 -17.70
C ASN A 306 17.96 -4.04 -17.86
N THR A 307 16.69 -3.90 -18.18
CA THR A 307 16.08 -2.59 -18.43
C THR A 307 14.93 -2.39 -17.46
N PHE A 308 15.12 -1.49 -16.49
CA PHE A 308 14.15 -1.28 -15.41
C PHE A 308 14.18 0.16 -14.89
N LYS A 309 13.09 0.56 -14.26
CA LYS A 309 12.95 1.76 -13.44
C LYS A 309 13.00 1.39 -11.95
N LEU A 310 13.46 2.31 -11.12
CA LEU A 310 13.43 2.17 -9.67
C LEU A 310 12.64 3.32 -9.07
N PHE A 311 11.66 3.01 -8.21
CA PHE A 311 10.89 3.97 -7.46
C PHE A 311 11.18 3.80 -5.97
N LEU A 312 11.12 4.88 -5.20
CA LEU A 312 11.14 4.79 -3.75
C LEU A 312 9.83 4.19 -3.24
N SER A 313 9.89 3.40 -2.19
CA SER A 313 8.71 2.72 -1.64
C SER A 313 7.68 3.67 -1.00
N ASP A 314 8.07 4.92 -0.80
CA ASP A 314 7.20 5.96 -0.26
C ASP A 314 7.48 7.31 -0.97
N VAL A 315 6.41 7.98 -1.41
CA VAL A 315 6.52 9.26 -2.13
C VAL A 315 6.95 10.41 -1.22
N GLY A 316 6.62 10.37 0.07
CA GLY A 316 7.07 11.37 1.04
C GLY A 316 8.59 11.32 1.23
N ILE A 317 9.17 10.12 1.23
CA ILE A 317 10.62 9.94 1.26
C ILE A 317 11.26 10.56 0.00
N LEU A 318 10.71 10.31 -1.19
CA LEU A 318 11.18 10.94 -2.42
C LEU A 318 11.14 12.45 -2.33
N ASN A 319 10.01 12.99 -1.87
CA ASN A 319 9.81 14.42 -1.74
C ASN A 319 10.76 15.06 -0.72
N ASN A 320 11.04 14.35 0.38
CA ASN A 320 12.01 14.77 1.38
C ASN A 320 13.45 14.86 0.80
N PHE A 321 13.87 13.88 0.00
CA PHE A 321 15.15 13.93 -0.72
C PHE A 321 15.25 15.10 -1.70
N LEU A 322 14.14 15.45 -2.35
CA LEU A 322 14.08 16.58 -3.27
C LEU A 322 13.93 17.94 -2.56
N ASN A 323 13.68 17.92 -1.24
CA ASN A 323 13.44 19.09 -0.39
C ASN A 323 12.37 20.05 -0.96
N ILE A 324 11.30 19.50 -1.51
CA ILE A 324 10.21 20.24 -2.13
C ILE A 324 9.18 20.64 -1.08
N SER A 325 8.75 21.90 -1.13
CA SER A 325 7.71 22.45 -0.25
C SER A 325 6.31 22.31 -0.84
N LEU A 326 5.28 22.45 0.03
CA LEU A 326 3.88 22.46 -0.41
C LEU A 326 3.61 23.61 -1.38
N ASN A 327 4.15 24.79 -1.12
CA ASN A 327 3.95 25.96 -1.98
C ASN A 327 4.49 25.72 -3.40
N GLU A 328 5.64 25.07 -3.52
CA GLU A 328 6.21 24.72 -4.83
C GLU A 328 5.33 23.72 -5.58
N ILE A 329 4.72 22.74 -4.89
CA ILE A 329 3.78 21.79 -5.50
C ILE A 329 2.51 22.52 -5.96
N LEU A 330 1.92 23.36 -5.11
CA LEU A 330 0.67 24.06 -5.39
C LEU A 330 0.84 25.13 -6.49
N ASN A 331 1.93 25.88 -6.45
CA ASN A 331 2.23 26.94 -7.43
C ASN A 331 2.75 26.42 -8.77
N ASN A 332 2.94 25.09 -8.89
CA ASN A 332 3.46 24.46 -10.10
C ASN A 332 4.91 24.87 -10.47
N ASP A 333 5.71 25.31 -9.47
CA ASP A 333 7.09 25.77 -9.67
C ASP A 333 8.07 24.62 -9.96
N ILE A 334 7.71 23.37 -9.58
CA ILE A 334 8.53 22.16 -9.74
C ILE A 334 8.25 21.38 -11.03
N LYS A 335 8.18 22.08 -12.15
CA LYS A 335 7.75 21.47 -13.45
C LYS A 335 8.39 20.12 -13.78
N VAL A 336 9.70 19.97 -13.56
CA VAL A 336 10.45 18.74 -13.86
C VAL A 336 10.12 17.62 -12.86
N TYR A 337 10.06 17.93 -11.57
CA TYR A 337 9.89 16.91 -10.53
C TYR A 337 8.43 16.49 -10.34
N LYS A 338 7.46 17.28 -10.78
CA LYS A 338 6.04 16.95 -10.63
C LYS A 338 5.66 15.64 -11.34
N GLY A 339 6.25 15.39 -12.53
CA GLY A 339 6.10 14.13 -13.24
C GLY A 339 6.65 12.95 -12.43
N VAL A 340 7.88 13.09 -11.96
CA VAL A 340 8.60 12.07 -11.18
C VAL A 340 7.86 11.69 -9.90
N ILE A 341 7.39 12.70 -9.15
CA ILE A 341 6.63 12.49 -7.91
C ILE A 341 5.30 11.77 -8.20
N SER A 342 4.61 12.17 -9.27
CA SER A 342 3.35 11.54 -9.67
C SER A 342 3.54 10.09 -10.14
N GLU A 343 4.59 9.79 -10.90
CA GLU A 343 4.91 8.42 -11.30
C GLU A 343 5.28 7.56 -10.08
N ASN A 344 6.11 8.09 -9.16
CA ASN A 344 6.45 7.36 -7.92
C ASN A 344 5.22 7.10 -7.07
N PHE A 345 4.32 8.09 -6.93
CA PHE A 345 3.05 7.92 -6.24
C PHE A 345 2.23 6.80 -6.87
N VAL A 346 2.05 6.82 -8.21
CA VAL A 346 1.28 5.78 -8.91
C VAL A 346 1.90 4.40 -8.72
N ALA A 347 3.23 4.27 -8.83
CA ALA A 347 3.94 3.02 -8.56
C ALA A 347 3.67 2.51 -7.13
N ASN A 348 3.74 3.41 -6.12
CA ASN A 348 3.42 3.07 -4.73
C ASN A 348 1.97 2.56 -4.59
N GLN A 349 0.99 3.28 -5.19
CA GLN A 349 -0.42 2.88 -5.11
C GLN A 349 -0.69 1.52 -5.77
N LEU A 350 -0.12 1.27 -6.94
CA LEU A 350 -0.35 0.03 -7.68
C LEU A 350 0.29 -1.17 -6.97
N ILE A 351 1.57 -1.09 -6.62
CA ILE A 351 2.30 -2.20 -5.99
C ILE A 351 1.75 -2.52 -4.59
N SER A 352 1.47 -1.51 -3.76
CA SER A 352 0.88 -1.72 -2.43
C SER A 352 -0.50 -2.37 -2.49
N ASN A 353 -1.20 -2.24 -3.62
CA ASN A 353 -2.50 -2.85 -3.90
C ASN A 353 -2.39 -4.18 -4.68
N GLY A 354 -1.19 -4.77 -4.76
CA GLY A 354 -0.97 -6.09 -5.35
C GLY A 354 -1.12 -6.12 -6.88
N VAL A 355 -1.03 -4.97 -7.56
CA VAL A 355 -1.07 -4.89 -9.02
C VAL A 355 0.35 -5.02 -9.57
N PRO A 356 0.68 -6.11 -10.31
CA PRO A 356 1.94 -6.22 -11.01
C PRO A 356 2.02 -5.14 -12.09
N ILE A 357 3.10 -4.37 -12.08
CA ILE A 357 3.33 -3.30 -13.03
C ILE A 357 4.62 -3.49 -13.81
N TYR A 358 4.58 -3.11 -15.07
CA TYR A 358 5.68 -3.08 -16.01
C TYR A 358 5.68 -1.73 -16.71
N TYR A 359 6.68 -1.43 -17.54
CA TYR A 359 6.62 -0.32 -18.47
C TYR A 359 7.01 -0.78 -19.88
N TRP A 360 6.62 -0.01 -20.89
CA TRP A 360 6.90 -0.32 -22.27
C TRP A 360 7.69 0.80 -22.94
N LYS A 361 8.63 0.40 -23.77
CA LYS A 361 9.41 1.32 -24.60
C LYS A 361 9.44 0.83 -26.05
N SER A 362 9.20 1.75 -27.01
CA SER A 362 9.38 1.47 -28.43
C SER A 362 10.86 1.53 -28.85
N LYS A 363 11.15 1.05 -30.06
CA LYS A 363 12.48 1.23 -30.68
C LYS A 363 12.81 2.70 -30.90
N ASP A 364 11.78 3.54 -31.15
CA ASP A 364 11.90 4.97 -31.48
C ASP A 364 11.73 5.87 -30.24
N GLU A 365 12.10 5.36 -29.07
CA GLU A 365 12.11 6.07 -27.77
C GLU A 365 10.77 6.50 -27.18
N ALA A 366 9.61 6.18 -27.81
CA ALA A 366 8.33 6.38 -27.15
C ALA A 366 8.20 5.43 -25.95
N GLU A 367 7.75 5.96 -24.81
CA GLU A 367 7.62 5.21 -23.56
C GLU A 367 6.21 5.38 -22.99
N VAL A 368 5.65 4.29 -22.46
CA VAL A 368 4.43 4.28 -21.65
C VAL A 368 4.81 3.96 -20.22
N ASP A 369 4.41 4.82 -19.29
CA ASP A 369 4.88 4.83 -17.91
C ASP A 369 4.64 3.53 -17.19
N PHE A 370 3.43 2.95 -17.33
CA PHE A 370 3.09 1.65 -16.76
C PHE A 370 2.23 0.82 -17.71
N ILE A 371 2.39 -0.49 -17.60
CA ILE A 371 1.58 -1.51 -18.28
C ILE A 371 1.07 -2.47 -17.21
N ILE A 372 -0.20 -2.79 -17.24
CA ILE A 372 -0.84 -3.79 -16.36
C ILE A 372 -1.54 -4.87 -17.17
N GLU A 373 -1.73 -6.02 -16.55
CA GLU A 373 -2.63 -7.07 -17.06
C GLU A 373 -4.00 -6.96 -16.40
N SER A 374 -5.04 -7.16 -17.18
CA SER A 374 -6.40 -7.36 -16.71
C SER A 374 -6.95 -8.66 -17.28
N ASP A 375 -7.63 -9.45 -16.47
CA ASP A 375 -8.22 -10.71 -16.91
C ASP A 375 -9.26 -10.49 -18.01
N GLU A 376 -10.06 -9.42 -17.91
CA GLU A 376 -11.16 -9.12 -18.83
C GLU A 376 -10.75 -8.22 -19.99
N ASP A 377 -9.86 -7.28 -19.74
CA ASP A 377 -9.58 -6.19 -20.68
C ASP A 377 -8.24 -6.33 -21.41
N GLY A 378 -7.49 -7.39 -21.10
CA GLY A 378 -6.20 -7.66 -21.73
C GLY A 378 -5.06 -6.84 -21.13
N ILE A 379 -4.18 -6.31 -21.95
CA ILE A 379 -3.05 -5.50 -21.56
C ILE A 379 -3.43 -4.04 -21.68
N ILE A 380 -3.30 -3.29 -20.57
CA ILE A 380 -3.75 -1.91 -20.47
C ILE A 380 -2.55 -1.00 -20.23
N PRO A 381 -2.29 -0.03 -21.11
CA PRO A 381 -1.28 1.01 -20.88
C PRO A 381 -1.81 2.11 -19.98
N LEU A 382 -0.95 2.59 -19.08
CA LEU A 382 -1.21 3.70 -18.16
C LEU A 382 -0.16 4.78 -18.39
N GLU A 383 -0.62 5.99 -18.64
CA GLU A 383 0.20 7.20 -18.77
C GLU A 383 -0.06 8.13 -17.60
N VAL A 384 0.98 8.62 -16.97
CA VAL A 384 0.92 9.56 -15.85
C VAL A 384 1.21 10.97 -16.34
N LYS A 385 0.30 11.89 -16.05
CA LYS A 385 0.46 13.33 -16.38
C LYS A 385 0.25 14.17 -15.13
N SER A 386 1.27 14.87 -14.75
CA SER A 386 1.26 15.75 -13.57
C SER A 386 0.60 17.11 -13.80
N SER A 387 0.22 17.43 -15.04
CA SER A 387 -0.36 18.70 -15.46
C SER A 387 -1.66 18.52 -16.24
N GLU A 388 -2.37 19.61 -16.47
CA GLU A 388 -3.58 19.65 -17.28
C GLU A 388 -3.33 19.41 -18.77
N ASN A 389 -2.08 19.61 -19.25
CA ASN A 389 -1.74 19.27 -20.63
C ASN A 389 -1.64 17.77 -20.79
N THR A 390 -2.67 17.20 -21.38
CA THR A 390 -2.91 15.75 -21.43
C THR A 390 -2.65 15.14 -22.80
N GLN A 391 -1.96 15.82 -23.71
CA GLN A 391 -1.58 15.23 -24.99
C GLN A 391 -0.52 14.15 -24.73
N SER A 392 -0.81 12.90 -25.13
CA SER A 392 0.13 11.78 -25.04
C SER A 392 0.42 11.22 -26.43
N LYS A 393 1.61 11.53 -26.92
CA LYS A 393 2.13 10.95 -28.18
C LYS A 393 2.40 9.45 -28.00
N SER A 394 2.86 9.05 -26.83
CA SER A 394 3.19 7.66 -26.50
C SER A 394 1.95 6.75 -26.54
N LEU A 395 0.83 7.18 -25.91
CA LEU A 395 -0.41 6.40 -25.98
C LEU A 395 -0.97 6.30 -27.40
N LYS A 396 -0.85 7.37 -28.21
CA LYS A 396 -1.29 7.33 -29.62
C LYS A 396 -0.47 6.32 -30.42
N LEU A 397 0.85 6.32 -30.26
CA LEU A 397 1.71 5.34 -30.91
C LEU A 397 1.40 3.92 -30.41
N TYR A 398 1.25 3.75 -29.09
CA TYR A 398 0.89 2.47 -28.48
C TYR A 398 -0.43 1.94 -29.07
N TYR A 399 -1.45 2.80 -29.18
CA TYR A 399 -2.74 2.42 -29.76
C TYR A 399 -2.63 2.01 -31.22
N SER A 400 -1.82 2.70 -32.01
CA SER A 400 -1.63 2.34 -33.44
C SER A 400 -1.01 0.96 -33.61
N LEU A 401 -0.11 0.56 -32.69
CA LEU A 401 0.62 -0.72 -32.77
C LEU A 401 -0.19 -1.89 -32.18
N TYR A 402 -0.89 -1.70 -31.07
CA TYR A 402 -1.42 -2.81 -30.28
C TYR A 402 -2.94 -2.80 -30.12
N LYS A 403 -3.62 -1.69 -30.45
CA LYS A 403 -5.09 -1.52 -30.43
C LYS A 403 -5.75 -2.05 -29.13
N PRO A 404 -5.31 -1.63 -27.93
CA PRO A 404 -5.93 -2.07 -26.70
C PRO A 404 -7.41 -1.68 -26.65
N LYS A 405 -8.19 -2.37 -25.84
CA LYS A 405 -9.63 -2.09 -25.64
C LYS A 405 -9.85 -0.64 -25.19
N TYR A 406 -9.01 -0.17 -24.27
CA TYR A 406 -8.90 1.22 -23.85
C TYR A 406 -7.52 1.47 -23.23
N MET A 407 -7.22 2.74 -22.98
CA MET A 407 -5.99 3.19 -22.34
C MET A 407 -6.35 4.05 -21.13
N ILE A 408 -5.49 4.08 -20.11
CA ILE A 408 -5.71 4.89 -18.91
C ILE A 408 -4.74 6.06 -18.92
N ARG A 409 -5.26 7.24 -18.59
CA ARG A 409 -4.47 8.41 -18.29
C ARG A 409 -4.75 8.87 -16.87
N LEU A 410 -3.74 8.79 -16.04
CA LEU A 410 -3.74 9.29 -14.67
C LEU A 410 -3.27 10.76 -14.66
N SER A 411 -4.09 11.67 -14.16
CA SER A 411 -3.76 13.10 -14.10
C SER A 411 -4.47 13.81 -12.96
N THR A 412 -4.25 15.12 -12.83
CA THR A 412 -5.02 15.96 -11.92
C THR A 412 -6.42 16.31 -12.43
N LYS A 413 -6.80 15.88 -13.65
CA LYS A 413 -8.17 16.03 -14.16
C LYS A 413 -9.12 15.03 -13.54
N ASP A 414 -10.40 15.41 -13.49
CA ASP A 414 -11.48 14.58 -12.99
C ASP A 414 -11.74 13.35 -13.89
N PHE A 415 -12.57 12.43 -13.42
CA PHE A 415 -12.95 11.21 -14.16
C PHE A 415 -13.61 11.55 -15.48
N GLY A 416 -13.33 10.75 -16.49
CA GLY A 416 -13.93 10.89 -17.80
C GLY A 416 -13.50 9.81 -18.79
N TYR A 417 -14.23 9.66 -19.88
CA TYR A 417 -13.90 8.74 -20.97
C TYR A 417 -14.09 9.42 -22.31
N ASN A 418 -13.10 9.32 -23.16
CA ASN A 418 -13.21 9.77 -24.54
C ASN A 418 -13.32 8.55 -25.48
N PRO A 419 -14.49 8.30 -26.10
CA PRO A 419 -14.74 7.12 -26.94
C PRO A 419 -13.93 7.13 -28.23
N GLU A 420 -13.57 8.31 -28.77
CA GLU A 420 -12.80 8.43 -30.02
C GLU A 420 -11.34 8.01 -29.80
N THR A 421 -10.73 8.49 -28.73
CA THR A 421 -9.34 8.18 -28.40
C THR A 421 -9.18 6.92 -27.56
N LYS A 422 -10.26 6.31 -27.08
CA LYS A 422 -10.28 5.18 -26.14
C LYS A 422 -9.51 5.45 -24.85
N ILE A 423 -9.41 6.72 -24.42
CA ILE A 423 -8.70 7.10 -23.20
C ILE A 423 -9.71 7.29 -22.06
N LYS A 424 -9.49 6.52 -20.99
CA LYS A 424 -10.15 6.70 -19.68
C LYS A 424 -9.28 7.61 -18.82
N SER A 425 -9.79 8.78 -18.47
CA SER A 425 -9.16 9.70 -17.53
C SER A 425 -9.51 9.30 -16.11
N ILE A 426 -8.49 9.11 -15.28
CA ILE A 426 -8.61 8.73 -13.87
C ILE A 426 -7.78 9.73 -13.06
N PRO A 427 -8.36 10.39 -12.03
CA PRO A 427 -7.61 11.26 -11.15
C PRO A 427 -6.49 10.50 -10.43
N LEU A 428 -5.32 11.15 -10.26
CA LEU A 428 -4.17 10.55 -9.58
C LEU A 428 -4.53 9.99 -8.20
N TYR A 429 -5.34 10.71 -7.42
CA TYR A 429 -5.76 10.29 -6.07
C TYR A 429 -6.58 8.99 -6.05
N SER A 430 -7.05 8.51 -7.19
CA SER A 430 -7.80 7.25 -7.31
C SER A 430 -6.98 6.08 -7.88
N ALA A 431 -5.64 6.24 -8.03
CA ALA A 431 -4.76 5.23 -8.61
C ALA A 431 -4.86 3.86 -7.89
N PHE A 432 -5.10 3.83 -6.57
CA PHE A 432 -5.29 2.61 -5.80
C PHE A 432 -6.47 1.76 -6.28
N LEU A 433 -7.49 2.37 -6.93
CA LEU A 433 -8.65 1.65 -7.46
C LEU A 433 -8.38 0.88 -8.76
N ILE A 434 -7.22 1.09 -9.38
CA ILE A 434 -6.81 0.32 -10.58
C ILE A 434 -6.70 -1.18 -10.26
N ARG A 435 -6.49 -1.56 -8.99
CA ARG A 435 -6.59 -2.96 -8.54
C ARG A 435 -7.89 -3.64 -8.99
N ASN A 436 -9.01 -2.90 -9.03
CA ASN A 436 -10.32 -3.42 -9.46
C ASN A 436 -10.38 -3.70 -10.97
N ILE A 437 -9.48 -3.10 -11.75
CA ILE A 437 -9.32 -3.36 -13.18
C ILE A 437 -8.41 -4.57 -13.40
N ALA A 438 -7.31 -4.67 -12.62
CA ALA A 438 -6.33 -5.74 -12.74
C ALA A 438 -6.87 -7.10 -12.24
N ASN A 439 -7.61 -7.13 -11.14
CA ASN A 439 -8.02 -8.35 -10.44
C ASN A 439 -9.55 -8.56 -10.47
N LYS A 440 -9.99 -9.62 -11.13
CA LYS A 440 -11.42 -9.98 -11.30
C LYS A 440 -12.14 -10.31 -9.98
N ASN A 441 -11.45 -10.99 -9.06
CA ASN A 441 -12.06 -11.51 -7.82
C ASN A 441 -12.41 -10.42 -6.80
N ILE A 442 -11.83 -9.24 -6.91
CA ILE A 442 -12.10 -8.12 -6.00
C ILE A 442 -13.41 -7.38 -6.40
N LYS A 443 -13.81 -7.43 -7.70
CA LYS A 443 -15.00 -6.71 -8.21
C LYS A 443 -16.31 -7.21 -7.59
N LYS A 444 -16.50 -8.51 -7.46
CA LYS A 444 -17.81 -9.08 -7.13
C LYS A 444 -18.11 -9.06 -5.63
N ASP A 445 -17.14 -9.45 -4.79
CA ASP A 445 -17.35 -9.57 -3.35
C ASP A 445 -17.44 -8.22 -2.61
N TYR A 446 -16.66 -7.24 -3.05
CA TYR A 446 -16.57 -5.95 -2.35
C TYR A 446 -17.77 -5.04 -2.67
N PHE A 447 -18.22 -5.02 -3.93
CA PHE A 447 -19.32 -4.16 -4.37
C PHE A 447 -20.69 -4.79 -4.12
N ASP A 448 -20.83 -6.10 -4.22
CA ASP A 448 -22.06 -6.82 -3.85
C ASP A 448 -22.31 -6.74 -2.34
N LYS A 449 -21.25 -6.73 -1.51
CA LYS A 449 -21.37 -6.49 -0.07
C LYS A 449 -21.74 -5.03 0.25
N LEU A 450 -21.17 -4.05 -0.46
CA LEU A 450 -21.48 -2.63 -0.26
C LEU A 450 -22.88 -2.27 -0.74
N SER A 451 -23.36 -2.82 -1.86
CA SER A 451 -24.70 -2.56 -2.40
C SER A 451 -25.81 -3.21 -1.58
N ASN A 452 -25.50 -4.26 -0.82
CA ASN A 452 -26.45 -5.01 0.01
C ASN A 452 -26.32 -4.74 1.52
N MET A 453 -25.33 -3.97 1.95
CA MET A 453 -25.14 -3.58 3.35
C MET A 453 -25.89 -2.30 3.65
N SER A 454 -26.72 -2.33 4.71
CA SER A 454 -27.22 -1.08 5.29
C SER A 454 -26.03 -0.25 5.82
N VAL A 455 -26.16 1.08 5.78
CA VAL A 455 -25.15 2.01 6.32
C VAL A 455 -24.74 1.60 7.75
N LYS A 456 -25.68 1.09 8.53
CA LYS A 456 -25.50 0.62 9.91
C LYS A 456 -24.62 -0.65 10.01
N GLU A 457 -24.74 -1.58 9.07
CA GLU A 457 -23.92 -2.81 9.00
C GLU A 457 -22.51 -2.52 8.48
N TYR A 458 -22.38 -1.60 7.52
CA TYR A 458 -21.10 -1.13 7.01
C TYR A 458 -20.23 -0.54 8.14
N TYR A 459 -20.81 0.31 9.01
CA TYR A 459 -20.08 0.91 10.13
C TYR A 459 -19.86 -0.06 11.31
N ARG A 460 -20.75 -1.04 11.56
CA ARG A 460 -20.56 -2.04 12.62
C ARG A 460 -19.36 -2.95 12.40
N GLY A 461 -19.05 -3.34 11.16
CA GLY A 461 -17.90 -4.20 10.84
C GLY A 461 -16.54 -3.52 11.03
N TRP A 462 -16.50 -2.19 11.21
CA TRP A 462 -15.27 -1.39 11.23
C TRP A 462 -14.90 -0.78 12.57
N LEU A 463 -15.79 -0.85 13.57
CA LEU A 463 -15.62 -0.20 14.87
C LEU A 463 -15.32 -1.24 15.95
N THR A 464 -14.37 -0.94 16.85
CA THR A 464 -14.21 -1.71 18.09
C THR A 464 -15.42 -1.51 19.01
N PRO A 465 -15.73 -2.44 19.96
CA PRO A 465 -16.90 -2.32 20.82
C PRO A 465 -17.02 -0.99 21.59
N LYS A 466 -15.89 -0.32 21.87
CA LYS A 466 -15.85 1.01 22.53
C LYS A 466 -16.04 2.18 21.56
N GLU A 467 -15.59 2.05 20.31
CA GLU A 467 -15.78 3.07 19.26
C GLU A 467 -17.18 2.99 18.66
N ASN A 468 -17.82 1.81 18.71
CA ASN A 468 -19.19 1.60 18.24
C ASN A 468 -20.24 2.43 19.02
N SER A 469 -20.04 2.70 20.32
CA SER A 469 -21.01 3.46 21.12
C SER A 469 -20.97 4.97 20.86
N ILE A 470 -19.78 5.53 20.57
CA ILE A 470 -19.60 7.00 20.44
C ILE A 470 -19.82 7.48 19.00
N ASN A 471 -19.41 6.71 17.99
CA ASN A 471 -19.53 7.12 16.60
C ASN A 471 -20.83 6.67 15.91
N VAL A 472 -21.45 5.59 16.35
CA VAL A 472 -22.77 5.18 15.84
C VAL A 472 -23.83 6.19 16.24
N ASP A 473 -23.78 6.72 17.48
CA ASP A 473 -24.73 7.75 17.93
C ASP A 473 -24.55 9.07 17.17
N ARG A 474 -23.33 9.41 16.77
CA ARG A 474 -23.04 10.62 15.98
C ARG A 474 -23.45 10.49 14.51
N VAL A 475 -23.29 9.31 13.90
CA VAL A 475 -23.69 9.04 12.52
C VAL A 475 -25.19 8.75 12.41
N THR A 476 -25.75 8.00 13.36
CA THR A 476 -27.22 7.83 13.49
C THR A 476 -27.89 9.17 13.79
N GLY A 477 -27.38 9.99 14.68
CA GLY A 477 -27.91 11.31 14.95
C GLY A 477 -27.88 12.25 13.76
N ALA A 478 -26.82 12.22 12.93
CA ALA A 478 -26.75 12.99 11.69
C ALA A 478 -27.72 12.48 10.62
N TYR A 479 -27.89 11.17 10.52
CA TYR A 479 -28.81 10.52 9.57
C TYR A 479 -30.28 10.72 10.02
N GLU A 480 -30.59 10.55 11.31
CA GLU A 480 -31.90 10.81 11.89
C GLU A 480 -32.30 12.28 11.73
N ASN A 481 -31.35 13.21 11.90
CA ASN A 481 -31.56 14.63 11.64
C ASN A 481 -31.83 14.91 10.14
N SER A 482 -31.14 14.22 9.22
CA SER A 482 -31.40 14.31 7.78
C SER A 482 -32.80 13.77 7.42
N ILE A 483 -33.24 12.68 8.04
CA ILE A 483 -34.61 12.14 7.89
C ILE A 483 -35.66 13.14 8.44
N GLU A 484 -35.42 13.72 9.61
CA GLU A 484 -36.33 14.70 10.21
C GLU A 484 -36.44 15.96 9.33
N ILE A 485 -35.33 16.46 8.80
CA ILE A 485 -35.30 17.57 7.85
C ILE A 485 -36.07 17.20 6.57
N ALA A 486 -35.86 16.00 6.01
CA ALA A 486 -36.55 15.53 4.81
C ALA A 486 -38.07 15.44 5.02
N LYS A 487 -38.53 14.92 6.17
CA LYS A 487 -39.95 14.86 6.54
C LYS A 487 -40.57 16.26 6.60
N ARG A 488 -39.90 17.23 7.23
CA ARG A 488 -40.36 18.63 7.28
C ARG A 488 -40.39 19.28 5.90
N MET A 489 -39.40 19.02 5.05
CA MET A 489 -39.36 19.57 3.68
C MET A 489 -40.48 18.95 2.79
N LEU A 490 -40.82 17.65 2.98
CA LEU A 490 -41.97 17.01 2.34
C LEU A 490 -43.29 17.65 2.77
N GLU A 491 -43.43 18.01 4.05
CA GLU A 491 -44.63 18.73 4.58
C GLU A 491 -44.77 20.14 3.98
N MET A 492 -43.65 20.75 3.59
CA MET A 492 -43.62 22.05 2.92
C MET A 492 -43.80 21.95 1.39
N ASN A 493 -44.11 20.76 0.85
CA ASN A 493 -44.26 20.48 -0.60
C ASN A 493 -43.03 20.83 -1.44
N ILE A 494 -41.83 20.70 -0.87
CA ILE A 494 -40.57 20.88 -1.61
C ILE A 494 -40.33 19.67 -2.51
N SER A 495 -39.72 19.89 -3.68
CA SER A 495 -39.46 18.81 -4.63
C SER A 495 -38.49 17.76 -4.08
N ILE A 496 -38.70 16.48 -4.43
CA ILE A 496 -37.85 15.36 -3.99
C ILE A 496 -36.38 15.61 -4.36
N ASP A 497 -36.12 16.20 -5.54
CA ASP A 497 -34.76 16.55 -5.99
C ASP A 497 -34.08 17.58 -5.09
N ASP A 498 -34.83 18.59 -4.62
CA ASP A 498 -34.30 19.62 -3.74
C ASP A 498 -34.12 19.11 -2.31
N ILE A 499 -35.00 18.22 -1.86
CA ILE A 499 -34.87 17.51 -0.58
C ILE A 499 -33.61 16.63 -0.62
N SER A 500 -33.39 15.87 -1.68
CA SER A 500 -32.19 15.04 -1.85
C SER A 500 -30.89 15.87 -1.84
N LYS A 501 -30.89 17.03 -2.50
CA LYS A 501 -29.75 17.96 -2.46
C LYS A 501 -29.47 18.51 -1.06
N ALA A 502 -30.52 18.86 -0.31
CA ALA A 502 -30.42 19.46 1.01
C ALA A 502 -30.04 18.48 2.09
N THR A 503 -30.64 17.26 2.07
CA THR A 503 -30.48 16.25 3.13
C THR A 503 -29.42 15.22 2.82
N LYS A 504 -29.00 15.10 1.55
CA LYS A 504 -28.11 14.06 1.00
C LYS A 504 -28.70 12.63 1.09
N LEU A 505 -29.99 12.50 1.35
CA LEU A 505 -30.72 11.23 1.22
C LEU A 505 -30.94 10.92 -0.26
N SER A 506 -30.95 9.64 -0.61
CA SER A 506 -31.29 9.19 -1.98
C SER A 506 -32.76 9.47 -2.28
N ILE A 507 -33.09 9.61 -3.57
CA ILE A 507 -34.48 9.82 -4.02
C ILE A 507 -35.39 8.70 -3.48
N LYS A 508 -34.92 7.46 -3.51
CA LYS A 508 -35.66 6.30 -2.99
C LYS A 508 -35.95 6.38 -1.49
N GLU A 509 -34.95 6.79 -0.68
CA GLU A 509 -35.17 6.99 0.77
C GLU A 509 -36.20 8.08 1.05
N ILE A 510 -36.26 9.13 0.21
CA ILE A 510 -37.24 10.22 0.35
C ILE A 510 -38.63 9.77 -0.12
N GLU A 511 -38.73 8.94 -1.16
CA GLU A 511 -39.96 8.32 -1.62
C GLU A 511 -40.53 7.36 -0.56
N ASP A 512 -39.68 6.50 0.03
CA ASP A 512 -40.07 5.61 1.13
C ASP A 512 -40.61 6.41 2.35
N LEU A 513 -40.03 7.57 2.67
CA LEU A 513 -40.51 8.48 3.71
C LEU A 513 -41.86 9.15 3.38
N LYS A 514 -42.18 9.28 2.08
CA LYS A 514 -43.46 9.83 1.62
C LYS A 514 -44.59 8.79 1.68
N ASP A 515 -44.25 7.51 1.47
CA ASP A 515 -45.19 6.38 1.48
C ASP A 515 -45.48 5.88 2.93
N GLU A 516 -44.69 6.29 3.92
CA GLU A 516 -44.96 6.04 5.38
C GLU A 516 -46.03 6.97 5.99
N LYS A 517 -46.61 7.89 5.18
CA LYS A 517 -47.78 8.73 5.55
C LYS A 517 -49.05 8.16 4.94
#